data_45045bd9c7a4188f21e821a991814438
#
_entry.id   45045bd9c7a4188f21e821a991814438
#
_cell.length_a   1.000
_cell.length_b   1.000
_cell.length_c   1.000
_cell.angle_alpha   90.00
_cell.angle_beta   90.00
_cell.angle_gamma   90.00
#
_symmetry.space_group_name_H-M   'P 1'
#
loop_
_entity.id
_entity.type
_entity.pdbx_description
1 polymer ?
#
loop_
_entity_poly.entity_id
_entity_poly.type
_entity_poly.pdbx_seq_one_letter_code
_entity_poly.pdbx_strand_id
1 'polypeptide(L)'
;ASIDAMSEIAGAIVSITLVMSAVFIPITFVGGTTGTFYTQFGMTLAIAILISAVNALTLSPALCAVFLSAKEEHGKGTSFASRFHKAFNVFFEAMKDKYRRLVGKMVHMKAVAFGIIIVLTGILVLLLRTTPTGFVPTEDNGVFMVDVALPPATSMERTQEVLNKVDSIIASNPLVAARVMINGFGFISSNGSSYGAFMCKLKPWEERTGKGEDLNSITASIRAAVSQIKDASIMIFSPPSIPGFSASGGFEFSLQDRTGGDWTDFVAVEQQFLGALNQRPEIQYAMTSFKNNFPQYMVDIDPDKAKMAGTSPSAILGAMQGYYGGLYASNFNQFGKLYRVIIQADTMYRAKPESLNNIYIRTGNNEMAPISSFINLRKTYGPENITRFNLYTSISVTGQPKPGYSSGEAIAAVQEVARETLPQGYGFEFSGLSREEQSSSNQIGGILVLCLVFVYFILCALYESYILPLSVILSLPLGLSGSFLFARMMGADNDIYLQTALVMLIGLLAKNAILIVQFALARRQQGETIVQAAIDGAAARLRPILMTSLAMIIGLLPLMFATGVGANGNRTIGAGAVGGMLIGTIFQLVVVPTLFVVFQSLQERFKKNDPVEAEA
;
A
#
# COMPACT_ATOMS: atom_id res chain seq x y z
N ALA A 1 18.16 16.74 43.60
CA ALA A 1 18.23 15.51 42.76
C ALA A 1 17.41 15.65 41.46
N SER A 2 16.04 15.80 41.51
CA SER A 2 15.23 15.93 40.29
C SER A 2 15.57 17.17 39.47
N ILE A 3 15.78 18.33 40.13
CA ILE A 3 16.18 19.56 39.45
C ILE A 3 17.58 19.42 38.84
N ASP A 4 18.53 18.85 39.56
CA ASP A 4 19.90 18.66 39.09
C ASP A 4 19.95 17.68 37.89
N ALA A 5 19.18 16.59 37.99
CA ALA A 5 19.04 15.65 36.85
C ALA A 5 18.45 16.34 35.62
N MET A 6 17.44 17.19 35.78
CA MET A 6 16.82 17.91 34.68
C MET A 6 17.73 18.97 34.07
N SER A 7 18.56 19.66 34.85
CA SER A 7 19.54 20.61 34.30
C SER A 7 20.57 19.93 33.37
N GLU A 8 20.88 18.66 33.62
CA GLU A 8 21.81 17.87 32.80
C GLU A 8 21.15 17.25 31.55
N ILE A 9 19.85 16.87 31.65
CA ILE A 9 19.20 16.05 30.61
C ILE A 9 18.25 16.85 29.71
N ALA A 10 17.71 18.02 30.18
CA ALA A 10 16.70 18.77 29.44
C ALA A 10 17.14 19.15 28.01
N GLY A 11 18.37 19.62 27.84
CA GLY A 11 18.92 19.96 26.53
C GLY A 11 18.96 18.76 25.58
N ALA A 12 19.30 17.59 26.10
CA ALA A 12 19.31 16.34 25.29
C ALA A 12 17.88 15.94 24.87
N ILE A 13 16.88 16.06 25.76
CA ILE A 13 15.48 15.73 25.46
C ILE A 13 14.94 16.64 24.35
N VAL A 14 15.16 17.96 24.48
CA VAL A 14 14.71 18.94 23.47
C VAL A 14 15.35 18.66 22.11
N SER A 15 16.66 18.42 22.09
CA SER A 15 17.41 18.13 20.87
C SER A 15 16.91 16.87 20.16
N ILE A 16 16.72 15.78 20.91
CA ILE A 16 16.20 14.51 20.36
C ILE A 16 14.79 14.71 19.83
N THR A 17 13.94 15.45 20.55
CA THR A 17 12.56 15.74 20.14
C THR A 17 12.54 16.51 18.82
N LEU A 18 13.39 17.52 18.67
CA LEU A 18 13.52 18.29 17.43
C LEU A 18 13.98 17.42 16.27
N VAL A 19 15.01 16.60 16.46
CA VAL A 19 15.52 15.68 15.40
C VAL A 19 14.45 14.68 15.02
N MET A 20 13.76 14.05 15.98
CA MET A 20 12.72 13.09 15.70
C MET A 20 11.54 13.74 14.97
N SER A 21 11.07 14.91 15.40
CA SER A 21 9.98 15.62 14.73
C SER A 21 10.35 16.02 13.30
N ALA A 22 11.59 16.43 13.08
CA ALA A 22 12.08 16.85 11.77
C ALA A 22 12.18 15.73 10.75
N VAL A 23 12.32 14.48 11.17
CA VAL A 23 12.24 13.32 10.26
C VAL A 23 10.86 13.23 9.60
N PHE A 24 9.80 13.63 10.31
CA PHE A 24 8.43 13.52 9.82
C PHE A 24 7.96 14.72 8.98
N ILE A 25 8.65 15.88 9.06
CA ILE A 25 8.28 17.07 8.27
C ILE A 25 8.36 16.80 6.75
N PRO A 26 9.46 16.24 6.19
CA PRO A 26 9.57 16.04 4.75
C PRO A 26 8.49 15.12 4.17
N ILE A 27 8.01 14.14 4.94
CA ILE A 27 7.00 13.19 4.49
C ILE A 27 5.62 13.84 4.31
N THR A 28 5.35 14.94 5.00
CA THR A 28 4.07 15.66 4.88
C THR A 28 3.94 16.42 3.56
N PHE A 29 5.03 16.61 2.82
CA PHE A 29 5.04 17.27 1.50
C PHE A 29 4.85 16.30 0.33
N VAL A 30 4.73 15.02 0.59
CA VAL A 30 4.48 14.00 -0.44
C VAL A 30 3.04 14.14 -0.93
N GLY A 31 2.85 14.16 -2.24
CA GLY A 31 1.52 14.22 -2.86
C GLY A 31 0.91 12.84 -3.13
N GLY A 32 -0.34 12.84 -3.60
CA GLY A 32 -1.06 11.62 -4.00
C GLY A 32 -1.57 10.78 -2.82
N THR A 33 -2.01 9.57 -3.10
CA THR A 33 -2.56 8.61 -2.12
C THR A 33 -1.53 8.24 -1.06
N THR A 34 -0.30 7.96 -1.49
CA THR A 34 0.84 7.67 -0.61
C THR A 34 1.13 8.85 0.31
N GLY A 35 1.05 10.08 -0.21
CA GLY A 35 1.24 11.29 0.58
C GLY A 35 0.19 11.47 1.67
N THR A 36 -1.07 11.15 1.40
CA THR A 36 -2.14 11.18 2.41
C THR A 36 -1.83 10.21 3.56
N PHE A 37 -1.39 9.00 3.24
CA PHE A 37 -1.00 8.00 4.22
C PHE A 37 0.18 8.48 5.09
N TYR A 38 1.24 8.96 4.45
CA TYR A 38 2.42 9.46 5.16
C TYR A 38 2.14 10.71 5.99
N THR A 39 1.29 11.62 5.50
CA THR A 39 0.91 12.82 6.23
C THR A 39 0.16 12.48 7.51
N GLN A 40 -0.83 11.59 7.43
CA GLN A 40 -1.58 11.16 8.62
C GLN A 40 -0.69 10.47 9.64
N PHE A 41 0.16 9.55 9.19
CA PHE A 41 1.10 8.83 10.05
C PHE A 41 2.15 9.78 10.65
N GLY A 42 2.80 10.59 9.81
CA GLY A 42 3.85 11.51 10.21
C GLY A 42 3.36 12.60 11.18
N MET A 43 2.21 13.20 10.90
CA MET A 43 1.59 14.20 11.79
C MET A 43 1.24 13.61 13.15
N THR A 44 0.63 12.42 13.16
CA THR A 44 0.28 11.72 14.40
C THR A 44 1.51 11.43 15.26
N LEU A 45 2.58 10.91 14.64
CA LEU A 45 3.83 10.64 15.33
C LEU A 45 4.52 11.93 15.81
N ALA A 46 4.58 12.98 14.99
CA ALA A 46 5.18 14.26 15.38
C ALA A 46 4.47 14.85 16.60
N ILE A 47 3.14 14.87 16.62
CA ILE A 47 2.34 15.34 17.75
C ILE A 47 2.58 14.45 18.99
N ALA A 48 2.60 13.13 18.83
CA ALA A 48 2.87 12.21 19.94
C ALA A 48 4.27 12.42 20.55
N ILE A 49 5.28 12.67 19.72
CA ILE A 49 6.65 12.96 20.15
C ILE A 49 6.71 14.29 20.92
N LEU A 50 6.03 15.34 20.45
CA LEU A 50 5.97 16.63 21.13
C LEU A 50 5.29 16.50 22.50
N ILE A 51 4.15 15.81 22.59
CA ILE A 51 3.45 15.56 23.86
C ILE A 51 4.33 14.73 24.80
N SER A 52 5.03 13.72 24.27
CA SER A 52 5.97 12.89 25.03
C SER A 52 7.12 13.73 25.61
N ALA A 53 7.64 14.69 24.86
CA ALA A 53 8.69 15.61 25.34
C ALA A 53 8.19 16.51 26.46
N VAL A 54 7.01 17.11 26.35
CA VAL A 54 6.37 17.89 27.39
C VAL A 54 6.20 17.03 28.66
N ASN A 55 5.73 15.82 28.52
CA ASN A 55 5.57 14.87 29.61
C ASN A 55 6.91 14.50 30.26
N ALA A 56 7.96 14.28 29.47
CA ALA A 56 9.30 13.98 29.98
C ALA A 56 9.93 15.16 30.73
N LEU A 57 9.65 16.40 30.31
CA LEU A 57 10.19 17.61 30.94
C LEU A 57 9.39 18.08 32.17
N THR A 58 8.13 17.70 32.31
CA THR A 58 7.24 18.19 33.40
C THR A 58 6.78 17.08 34.32
N LEU A 59 5.97 16.13 33.81
CA LEU A 59 5.33 15.11 34.64
C LEU A 59 6.32 14.11 35.21
N SER A 60 7.27 13.63 34.41
CA SER A 60 8.23 12.60 34.86
C SER A 60 9.11 13.08 36.02
N PRO A 61 9.73 14.29 35.98
CA PRO A 61 10.48 14.82 37.12
C PRO A 61 9.63 15.04 38.36
N ALA A 62 8.38 15.52 38.18
CA ALA A 62 7.45 15.73 39.29
C ALA A 62 7.09 14.40 39.99
N LEU A 63 6.76 13.36 39.20
CA LEU A 63 6.49 12.03 39.73
C LEU A 63 7.73 11.42 40.43
N CYS A 64 8.92 11.61 39.86
CA CYS A 64 10.16 11.17 40.50
C CYS A 64 10.36 11.86 41.86
N ALA A 65 10.07 13.16 41.96
CA ALA A 65 10.18 13.91 43.22
C ALA A 65 9.17 13.43 44.29
N VAL A 66 7.97 12.99 43.87
CA VAL A 66 6.92 12.53 44.78
C VAL A 66 7.10 11.08 45.20
N PHE A 67 7.42 10.19 44.24
CA PHE A 67 7.43 8.74 44.50
C PHE A 67 8.79 8.13 44.84
N LEU A 68 9.90 8.81 44.50
CA LEU A 68 11.24 8.33 44.86
C LEU A 68 11.64 8.89 46.20
N SER A 69 11.57 8.07 47.24
CA SER A 69 12.13 8.43 48.56
C SER A 69 13.65 8.25 48.55
N ALA A 70 14.34 9.07 49.33
CA ALA A 70 15.77 8.90 49.59
C ALA A 70 16.01 7.49 50.16
N LYS A 71 16.98 6.78 49.59
CA LYS A 71 17.35 5.46 50.05
C LYS A 71 17.86 5.57 51.48
N GLU A 72 17.05 5.19 52.45
CA GLU A 72 17.58 4.92 53.78
C GLU A 72 18.56 3.75 53.71
N GLU A 73 19.82 3.98 54.03
CA GLU A 73 20.91 2.97 54.01
C GLU A 73 20.75 1.85 55.06
N HIS A 74 19.62 1.81 55.76
CA HIS A 74 19.38 0.88 56.86
C HIS A 74 18.17 -0.01 56.62
N GLY A 75 18.40 -1.09 55.90
CA GLY A 75 17.46 -2.20 55.80
C GLY A 75 18.16 -3.49 55.36
N LYS A 76 18.52 -4.35 56.28
CA LYS A 76 18.82 -5.76 55.99
C LYS A 76 17.53 -6.46 55.52
N GLY A 77 16.96 -6.01 54.40
CA GLY A 77 15.79 -6.60 53.82
C GLY A 77 16.14 -7.95 53.15
N THR A 78 15.73 -9.04 53.73
CA THR A 78 15.75 -10.39 53.17
C THR A 78 14.66 -10.61 52.12
N SER A 79 13.98 -9.53 51.65
CA SER A 79 12.93 -9.60 50.66
C SER A 79 13.46 -10.08 49.31
N PHE A 80 12.69 -10.91 48.62
CA PHE A 80 12.97 -11.40 47.26
C PHE A 80 13.30 -10.25 46.29
N ALA A 81 12.57 -9.12 46.38
CA ALA A 81 12.82 -7.92 45.60
C ALA A 81 14.22 -7.32 45.83
N SER A 82 14.70 -7.29 47.09
CA SER A 82 16.04 -6.80 47.43
C SER A 82 17.16 -7.73 46.86
N ARG A 83 16.96 -9.06 46.90
CA ARG A 83 17.89 -10.01 46.30
C ARG A 83 17.92 -9.89 44.78
N PHE A 84 16.77 -9.76 44.18
CA PHE A 84 16.66 -9.57 42.73
C PHE A 84 17.35 -8.26 42.28
N HIS A 85 17.10 -7.13 42.96
CA HIS A 85 17.77 -5.87 42.66
C HIS A 85 19.30 -5.95 42.82
N LYS A 86 19.79 -6.61 43.85
CA LYS A 86 21.24 -6.81 44.02
C LYS A 86 21.82 -7.68 42.88
N ALA A 87 21.19 -8.80 42.57
CA ALA A 87 21.62 -9.68 41.49
C ALA A 87 21.60 -8.96 40.13
N PHE A 88 20.54 -8.21 39.86
CA PHE A 88 20.42 -7.42 38.65
C PHE A 88 21.52 -6.36 38.53
N ASN A 89 21.78 -5.61 39.61
CA ASN A 89 22.81 -4.59 39.56
C ASN A 89 24.21 -5.21 39.37
N VAL A 90 24.54 -6.32 40.04
CA VAL A 90 25.81 -7.05 39.85
C VAL A 90 25.96 -7.55 38.41
N PHE A 91 24.89 -8.13 37.86
CA PHE A 91 24.87 -8.56 36.45
C PHE A 91 25.10 -7.39 35.52
N PHE A 92 24.40 -6.26 35.77
CA PHE A 92 24.49 -5.08 34.91
C PHE A 92 25.87 -4.41 34.95
N GLU A 93 26.48 -4.28 36.13
CA GLU A 93 27.86 -3.74 36.24
C GLU A 93 28.86 -4.64 35.55
N ALA A 94 28.75 -5.98 35.69
CA ALA A 94 29.59 -6.93 34.97
C ALA A 94 29.42 -6.82 33.44
N MET A 95 28.17 -6.57 32.95
CA MET A 95 27.89 -6.35 31.55
C MET A 95 28.50 -5.02 31.08
N LYS A 96 28.39 -3.96 31.85
CA LYS A 96 28.97 -2.63 31.57
C LYS A 96 30.50 -2.72 31.45
N ASP A 97 31.16 -3.48 32.35
CA ASP A 97 32.61 -3.65 32.27
C ASP A 97 33.06 -4.45 31.05
N LYS A 98 32.29 -5.48 30.66
CA LYS A 98 32.52 -6.20 29.41
C LYS A 98 32.32 -5.30 28.21
N TYR A 99 31.26 -4.48 28.21
CA TYR A 99 30.97 -3.54 27.16
C TYR A 99 32.07 -2.46 27.03
N ARG A 100 32.55 -1.91 28.15
CA ARG A 100 33.65 -0.95 28.18
C ARG A 100 34.92 -1.50 27.55
N ARG A 101 35.25 -2.78 27.84
CA ARG A 101 36.37 -3.48 27.21
C ARG A 101 36.15 -3.73 25.71
N LEU A 102 34.93 -4.08 25.32
CA LEU A 102 34.58 -4.28 23.90
C LEU A 102 34.73 -2.96 23.12
N VAL A 103 34.12 -1.86 23.60
CA VAL A 103 34.22 -0.54 22.97
C VAL A 103 35.69 -0.08 22.91
N GLY A 104 36.44 -0.29 24.00
CA GLY A 104 37.86 0.05 24.04
C GLY A 104 38.66 -0.67 22.93
N LYS A 105 38.41 -1.98 22.70
CA LYS A 105 39.02 -2.70 21.57
C LYS A 105 38.57 -2.15 20.21
N MET A 106 37.27 -1.91 20.05
CA MET A 106 36.71 -1.44 18.77
C MET A 106 37.21 -0.06 18.38
N VAL A 107 37.36 0.86 19.33
CA VAL A 107 37.88 2.21 19.08
C VAL A 107 39.32 2.18 18.53
N HIS A 108 40.13 1.19 18.94
CA HIS A 108 41.46 0.98 18.40
C HIS A 108 41.45 0.25 17.03
N MET A 109 40.40 -0.55 16.75
CA MET A 109 40.21 -1.31 15.51
C MET A 109 39.25 -0.58 14.56
N LYS A 110 39.54 0.69 14.20
CA LYS A 110 38.66 1.54 13.36
C LYS A 110 38.25 0.86 12.07
N ALA A 111 39.15 0.12 11.42
CA ALA A 111 38.87 -0.61 10.18
C ALA A 111 37.74 -1.65 10.34
N VAL A 112 37.65 -2.30 11.50
CA VAL A 112 36.58 -3.28 11.77
C VAL A 112 35.22 -2.59 11.88
N ALA A 113 35.14 -1.43 12.54
CA ALA A 113 33.91 -0.65 12.63
C ALA A 113 33.42 -0.22 11.24
N PHE A 114 34.30 0.31 10.38
CA PHE A 114 33.96 0.64 8.99
C PHE A 114 33.62 -0.61 8.18
N GLY A 115 34.30 -1.73 8.40
CA GLY A 115 33.97 -3.01 7.77
C GLY A 115 32.55 -3.47 8.10
N ILE A 116 32.12 -3.36 9.35
CA ILE A 116 30.74 -3.67 9.78
C ILE A 116 29.73 -2.77 9.04
N ILE A 117 30.00 -1.47 8.97
CA ILE A 117 29.12 -0.53 8.25
C ILE A 117 29.02 -0.93 6.78
N ILE A 118 30.13 -1.17 6.09
CA ILE A 118 30.17 -1.54 4.67
C ILE A 118 29.42 -2.84 4.45
N VAL A 119 29.63 -3.86 5.27
CA VAL A 119 28.96 -5.16 5.15
C VAL A 119 27.45 -5.01 5.34
N LEU A 120 27.01 -4.33 6.42
CA LEU A 120 25.57 -4.17 6.69
C LEU A 120 24.90 -3.24 5.67
N THR A 121 25.60 -2.21 5.18
CA THR A 121 25.10 -1.39 4.07
C THR A 121 25.01 -2.21 2.78
N GLY A 122 25.99 -3.07 2.50
CA GLY A 122 25.94 -4.03 1.39
C GLY A 122 24.75 -4.98 1.48
N ILE A 123 24.50 -5.53 2.68
CA ILE A 123 23.31 -6.36 2.97
C ILE A 123 22.02 -5.54 2.76
N LEU A 124 21.97 -4.31 3.24
CA LEU A 124 20.81 -3.42 3.02
C LEU A 124 20.53 -3.21 1.52
N VAL A 125 21.56 -2.89 0.73
CA VAL A 125 21.41 -2.70 -0.72
C VAL A 125 20.97 -4.00 -1.41
N LEU A 126 21.52 -5.14 -1.00
CA LEU A 126 21.10 -6.44 -1.51
C LEU A 126 19.63 -6.73 -1.18
N LEU A 127 19.21 -6.52 0.07
CA LEU A 127 17.84 -6.73 0.50
C LEU A 127 16.87 -5.76 -0.17
N LEU A 128 17.23 -4.49 -0.34
CA LEU A 128 16.44 -3.51 -1.09
C LEU A 128 16.16 -3.96 -2.54
N ARG A 129 17.13 -4.61 -3.18
CA ARG A 129 16.99 -5.10 -4.56
C ARG A 129 16.24 -6.43 -4.67
N THR A 130 16.31 -7.26 -3.64
CA THR A 130 15.77 -8.63 -3.66
C THR A 130 14.46 -8.78 -2.89
N THR A 131 14.04 -7.80 -2.11
CA THR A 131 12.72 -7.82 -1.45
C THR A 131 11.67 -7.37 -2.46
N PRO A 132 10.63 -8.19 -2.70
CA PRO A 132 9.54 -7.84 -3.60
C PRO A 132 8.91 -6.50 -3.20
N THR A 133 8.51 -5.72 -4.20
CA THR A 133 7.82 -4.45 -3.98
C THR A 133 6.32 -4.66 -4.03
N GLY A 134 5.58 -3.97 -3.18
CA GLY A 134 4.13 -3.92 -3.17
C GLY A 134 3.64 -2.52 -2.78
N PHE A 135 2.36 -2.24 -2.98
CA PHE A 135 1.80 -0.96 -2.57
C PHE A 135 1.16 -1.06 -1.19
N VAL A 136 0.08 -1.82 -1.07
CA VAL A 136 -0.62 -2.11 0.18
C VAL A 136 -0.88 -3.61 0.24
N PRO A 137 -0.56 -4.30 1.34
CA PRO A 137 -0.80 -5.73 1.45
C PRO A 137 -2.29 -6.04 1.37
N THR A 138 -2.61 -7.19 0.82
CA THR A 138 -3.99 -7.69 0.81
C THR A 138 -4.40 -8.09 2.23
N GLU A 139 -5.57 -7.61 2.66
CA GLU A 139 -6.13 -7.88 3.98
C GLU A 139 -7.38 -8.75 3.88
N ASP A 140 -7.63 -9.58 4.90
CA ASP A 140 -8.90 -10.28 5.03
C ASP A 140 -9.94 -9.36 5.69
N ASN A 141 -10.61 -8.57 4.86
CA ASN A 141 -11.69 -7.68 5.31
C ASN A 141 -13.02 -8.43 5.57
N GLY A 142 -13.05 -9.76 5.41
CA GLY A 142 -14.25 -10.56 5.54
C GLY A 142 -15.31 -10.27 4.46
N VAL A 143 -14.90 -9.73 3.31
CA VAL A 143 -15.79 -9.42 2.18
C VAL A 143 -15.19 -10.01 0.90
N PHE A 144 -16.03 -10.66 0.11
CA PHE A 144 -15.68 -11.05 -1.26
C PHE A 144 -16.80 -10.72 -2.22
N MET A 145 -16.46 -10.56 -3.47
CA MET A 145 -17.36 -10.26 -4.57
C MET A 145 -17.38 -11.41 -5.55
N VAL A 146 -18.53 -11.63 -6.17
CA VAL A 146 -18.69 -12.61 -7.24
C VAL A 146 -19.25 -11.89 -8.45
N ASP A 147 -18.60 -12.04 -9.58
CA ASP A 147 -19.03 -11.52 -10.88
C ASP A 147 -19.45 -12.68 -11.75
N VAL A 148 -20.65 -12.62 -12.30
CA VAL A 148 -21.26 -13.68 -13.11
C VAL A 148 -21.58 -13.12 -14.49
N ALA A 149 -20.92 -13.65 -15.51
CA ALA A 149 -21.12 -13.25 -16.90
C ALA A 149 -21.61 -14.44 -17.73
N LEU A 150 -22.81 -14.35 -18.27
CA LEU A 150 -23.37 -15.30 -19.20
C LEU A 150 -22.97 -14.97 -20.66
N PRO A 151 -23.23 -15.86 -21.62
CA PRO A 151 -23.06 -15.54 -23.03
C PRO A 151 -23.79 -14.25 -23.41
N PRO A 152 -23.22 -13.45 -24.33
CA PRO A 152 -23.83 -12.19 -24.77
C PRO A 152 -25.30 -12.35 -25.21
N ALA A 153 -26.12 -11.35 -24.90
CA ALA A 153 -27.55 -11.31 -25.19
C ALA A 153 -28.41 -12.40 -24.48
N THR A 154 -27.93 -12.95 -23.38
CA THR A 154 -28.76 -13.78 -22.49
C THR A 154 -29.84 -12.94 -21.84
N SER A 155 -31.07 -13.49 -21.74
CA SER A 155 -32.20 -12.79 -21.08
C SER A 155 -32.00 -12.67 -19.56
N MET A 156 -32.65 -11.67 -18.98
CA MET A 156 -32.61 -11.42 -17.52
C MET A 156 -33.11 -12.61 -16.71
N GLU A 157 -34.15 -13.30 -17.21
CA GLU A 157 -34.75 -14.46 -16.54
C GLU A 157 -33.76 -15.62 -16.47
N ARG A 158 -33.07 -15.93 -17.57
CA ARG A 158 -32.04 -16.98 -17.59
C ARG A 158 -30.84 -16.62 -16.71
N THR A 159 -30.46 -15.36 -16.71
CA THR A 159 -29.41 -14.87 -15.80
C THR A 159 -29.85 -15.06 -14.34
N GLN A 160 -31.11 -14.74 -14.02
CA GLN A 160 -31.66 -14.95 -12.68
C GLN A 160 -31.64 -16.42 -12.25
N GLU A 161 -31.95 -17.35 -13.15
CA GLU A 161 -31.89 -18.79 -12.87
C GLU A 161 -30.47 -19.24 -12.50
N VAL A 162 -29.45 -18.74 -13.22
CA VAL A 162 -28.05 -19.05 -12.93
C VAL A 162 -27.61 -18.39 -11.61
N LEU A 163 -28.00 -17.15 -11.40
CA LEU A 163 -27.73 -16.46 -10.14
C LEU A 163 -28.33 -17.18 -8.93
N ASN A 164 -29.54 -17.72 -9.04
CA ASN A 164 -30.16 -18.52 -7.98
C ASN A 164 -29.37 -19.81 -7.67
N LYS A 165 -28.75 -20.45 -8.68
CA LYS A 165 -27.87 -21.60 -8.47
C LYS A 165 -26.59 -21.17 -7.72
N VAL A 166 -25.98 -20.06 -8.12
CA VAL A 166 -24.79 -19.51 -7.46
C VAL A 166 -25.13 -19.10 -6.02
N ASP A 167 -26.28 -18.45 -5.80
CA ASP A 167 -26.75 -18.08 -4.47
C ASP A 167 -26.88 -19.27 -3.53
N SER A 168 -27.44 -20.37 -4.04
CA SER A 168 -27.61 -21.60 -3.26
C SER A 168 -26.27 -22.20 -2.83
N ILE A 169 -25.25 -22.14 -3.71
CA ILE A 169 -23.88 -22.60 -3.39
C ILE A 169 -23.24 -21.70 -2.33
N ILE A 170 -23.35 -20.39 -2.48
CA ILE A 170 -22.79 -19.42 -1.51
C ILE A 170 -23.49 -19.59 -0.15
N ALA A 171 -24.82 -19.76 -0.16
CA ALA A 171 -25.63 -19.96 1.03
C ALA A 171 -25.30 -21.23 1.82
N SER A 172 -24.80 -22.27 1.14
CA SER A 172 -24.43 -23.53 1.79
C SER A 172 -23.19 -23.40 2.69
N ASN A 173 -22.39 -22.34 2.53
CA ASN A 173 -21.23 -22.11 3.37
C ASN A 173 -21.63 -21.39 4.69
N PRO A 174 -21.49 -22.04 5.86
CA PRO A 174 -21.94 -21.49 7.14
C PRO A 174 -21.16 -20.25 7.61
N LEU A 175 -20.01 -19.97 6.99
CA LEU A 175 -19.17 -18.82 7.31
C LEU A 175 -19.58 -17.54 6.57
N VAL A 176 -20.51 -17.63 5.61
CA VAL A 176 -21.11 -16.46 4.95
C VAL A 176 -22.25 -15.92 5.80
N ALA A 177 -22.07 -14.74 6.38
CA ALA A 177 -23.04 -14.09 7.26
C ALA A 177 -24.14 -13.36 6.49
N ALA A 178 -23.78 -12.70 5.39
CA ALA A 178 -24.72 -11.94 4.57
C ALA A 178 -24.29 -11.95 3.10
N ARG A 179 -25.27 -11.86 2.20
CA ARG A 179 -25.04 -11.74 0.77
C ARG A 179 -26.11 -10.91 0.10
N VAL A 180 -25.70 -10.14 -0.89
CA VAL A 180 -26.60 -9.34 -1.74
C VAL A 180 -26.37 -9.78 -3.17
N MET A 181 -27.45 -10.17 -3.85
CA MET A 181 -27.47 -10.51 -5.27
C MET A 181 -27.96 -9.30 -6.06
N ILE A 182 -27.24 -8.95 -7.11
CA ILE A 182 -27.57 -7.84 -8.02
C ILE A 182 -27.67 -8.42 -9.43
N ASN A 183 -28.86 -8.41 -10.00
CA ASN A 183 -29.09 -8.86 -11.37
C ASN A 183 -28.96 -7.68 -12.33
N GLY A 184 -28.31 -7.88 -13.49
CA GLY A 184 -28.10 -6.84 -14.47
C GLY A 184 -26.86 -5.97 -14.26
N PHE A 185 -26.00 -6.32 -13.32
CA PHE A 185 -24.80 -5.57 -12.94
C PHE A 185 -23.60 -6.48 -12.78
N GLY A 186 -22.44 -6.08 -13.25
CA GLY A 186 -21.15 -6.70 -13.00
C GLY A 186 -20.13 -5.69 -12.44
N PHE A 187 -19.30 -6.10 -11.51
CA PHE A 187 -18.23 -5.27 -10.95
C PHE A 187 -17.04 -5.11 -11.91
N ILE A 188 -16.69 -6.21 -12.59
CA ILE A 188 -15.59 -6.29 -13.54
C ILE A 188 -16.14 -6.40 -14.96
N SER A 189 -17.19 -7.22 -15.13
CA SER A 189 -17.91 -7.32 -16.39
C SER A 189 -18.78 -6.08 -16.64
N SER A 190 -19.57 -6.12 -17.69
CA SER A 190 -20.42 -4.98 -18.07
C SER A 190 -21.75 -4.96 -17.32
N ASN A 191 -22.59 -3.98 -17.62
CA ASN A 191 -23.97 -3.90 -17.16
C ASN A 191 -24.92 -4.35 -18.27
N GLY A 192 -25.91 -5.14 -17.94
CA GLY A 192 -26.91 -5.62 -18.91
C GLY A 192 -27.53 -6.95 -18.49
N SER A 193 -28.48 -7.43 -19.30
CA SER A 193 -29.26 -8.64 -18.98
C SER A 193 -28.44 -9.92 -18.79
N SER A 194 -27.22 -9.97 -19.34
CA SER A 194 -26.32 -11.15 -19.31
C SER A 194 -25.40 -11.16 -18.08
N TYR A 195 -25.52 -10.21 -17.15
CA TYR A 195 -24.62 -10.04 -16.03
C TYR A 195 -25.32 -10.08 -14.70
N GLY A 196 -24.60 -10.55 -13.69
CA GLY A 196 -25.03 -10.50 -12.31
C GLY A 196 -23.86 -10.50 -11.36
N ALA A 197 -24.07 -10.01 -10.16
CA ALA A 197 -23.02 -9.90 -9.16
C ALA A 197 -23.54 -10.26 -7.77
N PHE A 198 -22.60 -10.67 -6.90
CA PHE A 198 -22.85 -10.81 -5.47
C PHE A 198 -21.81 -10.03 -4.68
N MET A 199 -22.30 -9.40 -3.61
CA MET A 199 -21.46 -8.89 -2.54
C MET A 199 -21.71 -9.75 -1.31
N CYS A 200 -20.68 -10.41 -0.81
CA CYS A 200 -20.78 -11.37 0.28
C CYS A 200 -19.94 -10.92 1.46
N LYS A 201 -20.51 -10.99 2.65
CA LYS A 201 -19.84 -10.71 3.92
C LYS A 201 -19.71 -12.00 4.71
N LEU A 202 -18.50 -12.28 5.16
CA LEU A 202 -18.20 -13.39 6.06
C LEU A 202 -18.55 -13.03 7.51
N LYS A 203 -18.62 -14.04 8.37
CA LYS A 203 -18.68 -13.84 9.82
C LYS A 203 -17.47 -13.07 10.33
N PRO A 204 -17.58 -12.39 11.50
CA PRO A 204 -16.45 -11.71 12.13
C PRO A 204 -15.25 -12.65 12.35
N TRP A 205 -14.06 -12.09 12.46
CA TRP A 205 -12.82 -12.84 12.65
C TRP A 205 -12.83 -13.70 13.91
N GLU A 206 -13.48 -13.24 14.98
CA GLU A 206 -13.62 -13.94 16.25
C GLU A 206 -14.37 -15.26 16.11
N GLU A 207 -15.23 -15.36 15.09
CA GLU A 207 -16.02 -16.57 14.77
C GLU A 207 -15.38 -17.44 13.69
N ARG A 208 -14.21 -17.05 13.13
CA ARG A 208 -13.47 -17.70 12.05
C ARG A 208 -12.04 -18.01 12.47
N THR A 209 -11.86 -18.73 13.56
CA THR A 209 -10.52 -19.03 14.12
C THR A 209 -9.96 -20.38 13.68
N GLY A 210 -10.73 -21.19 12.97
CA GLY A 210 -10.35 -22.51 12.49
C GLY A 210 -9.39 -22.47 11.30
N LYS A 211 -8.65 -23.56 11.11
CA LYS A 211 -7.80 -23.72 9.92
C LYS A 211 -8.69 -23.81 8.66
N GLY A 212 -8.40 -22.99 7.64
CA GLY A 212 -9.16 -22.96 6.40
C GLY A 212 -10.42 -22.06 6.46
N GLU A 213 -10.57 -21.26 7.51
CA GLU A 213 -11.67 -20.29 7.67
C GLU A 213 -11.24 -18.87 7.27
N ASP A 214 -10.05 -18.71 6.73
CA ASP A 214 -9.57 -17.47 6.11
C ASP A 214 -10.28 -17.21 4.77
N LEU A 215 -10.32 -15.94 4.38
CA LEU A 215 -10.98 -15.49 3.16
C LEU A 215 -10.53 -16.25 1.90
N ASN A 216 -9.22 -16.50 1.77
CA ASN A 216 -8.66 -17.19 0.61
C ASN A 216 -9.12 -18.66 0.53
N SER A 217 -9.14 -19.37 1.66
CA SER A 217 -9.60 -20.76 1.73
C SER A 217 -11.10 -20.88 1.45
N ILE A 218 -11.89 -19.96 2.01
CA ILE A 218 -13.34 -19.91 1.79
C ILE A 218 -13.64 -19.61 0.31
N THR A 219 -13.03 -18.59 -0.27
CA THR A 219 -13.25 -18.23 -1.68
C THR A 219 -12.77 -19.33 -2.63
N ALA A 220 -11.67 -20.03 -2.29
CA ALA A 220 -11.22 -21.19 -3.05
C ALA A 220 -12.24 -22.34 -3.03
N SER A 221 -12.83 -22.63 -1.89
CA SER A 221 -13.86 -23.67 -1.75
C SER A 221 -15.13 -23.33 -2.54
N ILE A 222 -15.59 -22.08 -2.47
CA ILE A 222 -16.74 -21.60 -3.25
C ILE A 222 -16.42 -21.63 -4.74
N ARG A 223 -15.21 -21.20 -5.15
CA ARG A 223 -14.76 -21.26 -6.55
C ARG A 223 -14.79 -22.69 -7.09
N ALA A 224 -14.34 -23.66 -6.32
CA ALA A 224 -14.41 -25.08 -6.70
C ALA A 224 -15.85 -25.55 -6.86
N ALA A 225 -16.77 -25.13 -6.00
CA ALA A 225 -18.19 -25.50 -6.09
C ALA A 225 -18.89 -24.86 -7.29
N VAL A 226 -18.68 -23.55 -7.54
CA VAL A 226 -19.32 -22.85 -8.68
C VAL A 226 -18.72 -23.24 -10.03
N SER A 227 -17.53 -23.85 -10.09
CA SER A 227 -16.91 -24.32 -11.34
C SER A 227 -17.71 -25.41 -12.06
N GLN A 228 -18.67 -26.03 -11.38
CA GLN A 228 -19.62 -26.99 -11.96
C GLN A 228 -20.67 -26.31 -12.86
N ILE A 229 -20.91 -25.02 -12.67
CA ILE A 229 -21.84 -24.23 -13.49
C ILE A 229 -21.11 -23.86 -14.79
N LYS A 230 -21.51 -24.50 -15.90
CA LYS A 230 -20.87 -24.28 -17.24
C LYS A 230 -21.57 -23.20 -18.05
N ASP A 231 -22.77 -22.77 -17.63
CA ASP A 231 -23.60 -21.79 -18.34
C ASP A 231 -23.07 -20.35 -18.24
N ALA A 232 -22.15 -20.07 -17.30
CA ALA A 232 -21.62 -18.74 -17.04
C ALA A 232 -20.14 -18.77 -16.70
N SER A 233 -19.46 -17.67 -16.97
CA SER A 233 -18.14 -17.37 -16.41
C SER A 233 -18.33 -16.74 -15.03
N ILE A 234 -17.82 -17.40 -14.00
CA ILE A 234 -18.00 -16.94 -12.60
C ILE A 234 -16.64 -16.63 -12.03
N MET A 235 -16.47 -15.38 -11.61
CA MET A 235 -15.24 -14.89 -11.01
C MET A 235 -15.48 -14.51 -9.55
N ILE A 236 -14.59 -14.97 -8.67
CA ILE A 236 -14.62 -14.64 -7.23
C ILE A 236 -13.33 -13.91 -6.88
N PHE A 237 -13.45 -12.72 -6.30
CA PHE A 237 -12.33 -11.86 -5.96
C PHE A 237 -12.62 -11.06 -4.69
N SER A 238 -11.57 -10.58 -4.06
CA SER A 238 -11.67 -9.66 -2.93
C SER A 238 -11.64 -8.22 -3.41
N PRO A 239 -12.38 -7.31 -2.77
CA PRO A 239 -12.25 -5.89 -3.05
C PRO A 239 -10.81 -5.43 -2.75
N PRO A 240 -10.35 -4.33 -3.37
CA PRO A 240 -9.03 -3.79 -3.11
C PRO A 240 -8.91 -3.29 -1.68
N SER A 241 -7.68 -3.26 -1.15
CA SER A 241 -7.42 -2.77 0.21
C SER A 241 -7.80 -1.30 0.40
N ILE A 242 -7.75 -0.50 -0.68
CA ILE A 242 -8.21 0.90 -0.68
C ILE A 242 -9.44 1.00 -1.60
N PRO A 243 -10.64 1.24 -1.05
CA PRO A 243 -11.85 1.37 -1.84
C PRO A 243 -11.79 2.55 -2.82
N GLY A 244 -12.37 2.38 -4.01
CA GLY A 244 -12.54 3.45 -5.00
C GLY A 244 -11.44 3.54 -6.06
N PHE A 245 -10.34 2.81 -5.94
CA PHE A 245 -9.28 2.80 -6.95
C PHE A 245 -9.46 1.72 -8.02
N SER A 246 -9.92 0.55 -7.65
CA SER A 246 -10.12 -0.59 -8.55
C SER A 246 -11.37 -1.36 -8.16
N ALA A 247 -11.87 -2.21 -9.05
CA ALA A 247 -12.94 -3.15 -8.74
C ALA A 247 -12.42 -4.36 -7.93
N SER A 248 -11.21 -4.84 -8.24
CA SER A 248 -10.58 -5.98 -7.57
C SER A 248 -9.18 -5.65 -7.05
N GLY A 249 -8.70 -6.41 -6.09
CA GLY A 249 -7.27 -6.44 -5.74
C GLY A 249 -6.46 -7.05 -6.89
N GLY A 250 -5.16 -6.76 -6.97
CA GLY A 250 -4.28 -7.22 -8.04
C GLY A 250 -3.83 -6.06 -8.93
N PHE A 251 -3.53 -6.37 -10.21
CA PHE A 251 -3.11 -5.31 -11.15
C PHE A 251 -4.21 -4.99 -12.17
N GLU A 252 -4.20 -3.74 -12.63
CA GLU A 252 -5.15 -3.22 -13.61
C GLU A 252 -4.45 -2.26 -14.56
N PHE A 253 -4.72 -2.39 -15.86
CA PHE A 253 -4.26 -1.47 -16.88
C PHE A 253 -5.25 -1.37 -18.05
N SER A 254 -5.14 -0.29 -18.80
CA SER A 254 -5.89 -0.05 -20.03
C SER A 254 -4.96 -0.25 -21.22
N LEU A 255 -5.20 -1.29 -22.03
CA LEU A 255 -4.55 -1.49 -23.32
C LEU A 255 -5.16 -0.50 -24.31
N GLN A 256 -4.35 0.25 -25.05
CA GLN A 256 -4.78 1.36 -25.90
C GLN A 256 -4.44 1.11 -27.37
N ASP A 257 -5.43 1.35 -28.22
CA ASP A 257 -5.20 1.55 -29.65
C ASP A 257 -5.00 3.04 -29.94
N ARG A 258 -3.80 3.38 -30.39
CA ARG A 258 -3.40 4.75 -30.77
C ARG A 258 -3.36 4.93 -32.28
N THR A 259 -3.65 3.88 -33.05
CA THR A 259 -3.68 3.89 -34.52
C THR A 259 -5.01 4.39 -35.05
N GLY A 260 -6.11 4.18 -34.31
CA GLY A 260 -7.48 4.39 -34.78
C GLY A 260 -7.91 3.36 -35.83
N GLY A 261 -7.28 2.16 -35.82
CA GLY A 261 -7.55 1.05 -36.74
C GLY A 261 -8.84 0.28 -36.46
N ASP A 262 -8.98 -0.88 -37.10
CA ASP A 262 -10.16 -1.72 -36.93
C ASP A 262 -10.11 -2.50 -35.60
N TRP A 263 -11.28 -2.77 -35.05
CA TRP A 263 -11.45 -3.60 -33.85
C TRP A 263 -10.88 -5.01 -34.00
N THR A 264 -10.89 -5.57 -35.20
CA THR A 264 -10.36 -6.93 -35.48
C THR A 264 -8.87 -7.01 -35.16
N ASP A 265 -8.11 -6.00 -35.59
CA ASP A 265 -6.67 -5.92 -35.33
C ASP A 265 -6.39 -5.69 -33.86
N PHE A 266 -7.16 -4.81 -33.22
CA PHE A 266 -6.99 -4.52 -31.81
C PHE A 266 -7.27 -5.74 -30.91
N VAL A 267 -8.32 -6.50 -31.22
CA VAL A 267 -8.64 -7.76 -30.52
C VAL A 267 -7.55 -8.81 -30.73
N ALA A 268 -6.96 -8.90 -31.94
CA ALA A 268 -5.86 -9.81 -32.18
C ALA A 268 -4.62 -9.47 -31.33
N VAL A 269 -4.29 -8.19 -31.23
CA VAL A 269 -3.20 -7.70 -30.37
C VAL A 269 -3.50 -7.97 -28.88
N GLU A 270 -4.73 -7.73 -28.45
CA GLU A 270 -5.19 -8.01 -27.08
C GLU A 270 -5.01 -9.51 -26.74
N GLN A 271 -5.49 -10.42 -27.61
CA GLN A 271 -5.38 -11.85 -27.38
C GLN A 271 -3.93 -12.33 -27.34
N GLN A 272 -3.06 -11.82 -28.22
CA GLN A 272 -1.64 -12.12 -28.22
C GLN A 272 -0.99 -11.65 -26.92
N PHE A 273 -1.28 -10.43 -26.50
CA PHE A 273 -0.71 -9.82 -25.29
C PHE A 273 -1.18 -10.56 -24.02
N LEU A 274 -2.48 -10.83 -23.89
CA LEU A 274 -3.02 -11.60 -22.76
C LEU A 274 -2.51 -13.04 -22.75
N GLY A 275 -2.36 -13.66 -23.93
CA GLY A 275 -1.76 -14.99 -24.06
C GLY A 275 -0.34 -15.03 -23.52
N ALA A 276 0.48 -14.05 -23.87
CA ALA A 276 1.86 -13.92 -23.37
C ALA A 276 1.91 -13.64 -21.86
N LEU A 277 1.03 -12.77 -21.36
CA LEU A 277 0.93 -12.47 -19.93
C LEU A 277 0.56 -13.70 -19.09
N ASN A 278 -0.40 -14.50 -19.57
CA ASN A 278 -0.85 -15.69 -18.84
C ASN A 278 0.18 -16.84 -18.85
N GLN A 279 1.25 -16.75 -19.63
CA GLN A 279 2.38 -17.68 -19.60
C GLN A 279 3.46 -17.29 -18.60
N ARG A 280 3.41 -16.09 -18.04
CA ARG A 280 4.40 -15.62 -17.07
C ARG A 280 4.24 -16.32 -15.72
N PRO A 281 5.35 -16.72 -15.06
CA PRO A 281 5.29 -17.37 -13.75
C PRO A 281 4.77 -16.48 -12.63
N GLU A 282 4.91 -15.15 -12.77
CA GLU A 282 4.48 -14.15 -11.81
C GLU A 282 2.95 -13.92 -11.81
N ILE A 283 2.28 -14.30 -12.90
CA ILE A 283 0.87 -14.00 -13.13
C ILE A 283 0.02 -15.25 -12.93
N GLN A 284 -1.00 -15.13 -12.10
CA GLN A 284 -1.98 -16.19 -11.89
C GLN A 284 -3.00 -16.22 -13.05
N TYR A 285 -3.51 -15.04 -13.39
CA TYR A 285 -4.36 -14.80 -14.55
C TYR A 285 -4.34 -13.32 -14.93
N ALA A 286 -4.49 -13.04 -16.22
CA ALA A 286 -4.80 -11.74 -16.78
C ALA A 286 -5.98 -11.91 -17.74
N MET A 287 -7.00 -11.06 -17.63
CA MET A 287 -8.23 -11.17 -18.38
C MET A 287 -8.86 -9.81 -18.68
N THR A 288 -9.74 -9.79 -19.66
CA THR A 288 -10.60 -8.65 -19.96
C THR A 288 -12.06 -9.02 -19.89
N SER A 289 -12.90 -8.06 -19.57
CA SER A 289 -14.36 -8.16 -19.70
C SER A 289 -14.85 -7.76 -21.09
N PHE A 290 -13.97 -7.24 -21.93
CA PHE A 290 -14.32 -6.81 -23.29
C PHE A 290 -14.77 -7.99 -24.14
N LYS A 291 -15.87 -7.80 -24.88
CA LYS A 291 -16.44 -8.80 -25.78
C LYS A 291 -16.70 -8.15 -27.13
N ASN A 292 -16.13 -8.71 -28.19
CA ASN A 292 -16.33 -8.28 -29.57
C ASN A 292 -17.34 -9.16 -30.34
N ASN A 293 -17.99 -10.09 -29.65
CA ASN A 293 -18.92 -11.06 -30.23
C ASN A 293 -20.37 -10.81 -29.79
N PHE A 294 -20.70 -9.59 -29.42
CA PHE A 294 -22.07 -9.23 -29.05
C PHE A 294 -22.95 -9.21 -30.30
N PRO A 295 -24.05 -10.00 -30.35
CA PRO A 295 -24.92 -10.06 -31.51
C PRO A 295 -25.70 -8.76 -31.66
N GLN A 296 -25.63 -8.20 -32.88
CA GLN A 296 -26.25 -6.92 -33.22
C GLN A 296 -26.99 -7.03 -34.56
N TYR A 297 -27.89 -6.09 -34.80
CA TYR A 297 -28.47 -5.88 -36.10
C TYR A 297 -28.03 -4.54 -36.66
N MET A 298 -27.40 -4.55 -37.82
CA MET A 298 -27.17 -3.34 -38.60
C MET A 298 -28.46 -2.94 -39.28
N VAL A 299 -28.88 -1.72 -39.12
CA VAL A 299 -30.06 -1.15 -39.75
C VAL A 299 -29.60 -0.33 -40.93
N ASP A 300 -29.73 -0.91 -42.15
CA ASP A 300 -29.43 -0.22 -43.40
C ASP A 300 -30.70 0.47 -43.85
N ILE A 301 -30.73 1.80 -43.83
CA ILE A 301 -31.88 2.61 -44.26
C ILE A 301 -31.70 2.98 -45.75
N ASP A 302 -32.74 2.78 -46.55
CA ASP A 302 -32.80 3.26 -47.93
C ASP A 302 -33.22 4.76 -47.94
N PRO A 303 -32.26 5.68 -48.13
CA PRO A 303 -32.56 7.12 -48.05
C PRO A 303 -33.45 7.61 -49.20
N ASP A 304 -33.36 6.95 -50.34
CA ASP A 304 -34.14 7.35 -51.52
C ASP A 304 -35.60 6.97 -51.35
N LYS A 305 -35.89 5.72 -50.91
CA LYS A 305 -37.27 5.34 -50.57
C LYS A 305 -37.87 6.19 -49.45
N ALA A 306 -37.09 6.50 -48.42
CA ALA A 306 -37.55 7.35 -47.33
C ALA A 306 -37.92 8.77 -47.85
N LYS A 307 -37.06 9.35 -48.67
CA LYS A 307 -37.28 10.67 -49.26
C LYS A 307 -38.48 10.69 -50.23
N MET A 308 -38.63 9.64 -51.07
CA MET A 308 -39.78 9.51 -51.98
C MET A 308 -41.11 9.40 -51.23
N ALA A 309 -41.11 8.76 -50.04
CA ALA A 309 -42.27 8.67 -49.17
C ALA A 309 -42.48 9.92 -48.30
N GLY A 310 -41.65 10.96 -48.44
CA GLY A 310 -41.75 12.17 -47.64
C GLY A 310 -41.41 12.03 -46.17
N THR A 311 -40.59 11.01 -45.87
CA THR A 311 -40.04 10.81 -44.51
C THR A 311 -38.51 10.94 -44.52
N SER A 312 -37.87 10.91 -43.34
CA SER A 312 -36.43 11.07 -43.21
C SER A 312 -35.81 9.86 -42.44
N PRO A 313 -34.54 9.57 -42.68
CA PRO A 313 -33.82 8.57 -41.86
C PRO A 313 -33.88 8.86 -40.35
N SER A 314 -33.83 10.15 -39.98
CA SER A 314 -33.96 10.58 -38.59
C SER A 314 -35.32 10.25 -37.98
N ALA A 315 -36.42 10.39 -38.75
CA ALA A 315 -37.78 10.05 -38.30
C ALA A 315 -37.92 8.52 -38.11
N ILE A 316 -37.31 7.71 -39.01
CA ILE A 316 -37.26 6.26 -38.90
C ILE A 316 -36.53 5.83 -37.67
N LEU A 317 -35.30 6.33 -37.45
CA LEU A 317 -34.51 6.04 -36.27
C LEU A 317 -35.16 6.49 -34.96
N GLY A 318 -35.81 7.66 -34.97
CA GLY A 318 -36.56 8.18 -33.81
C GLY A 318 -37.74 7.29 -33.43
N ALA A 319 -38.47 6.77 -34.41
CA ALA A 319 -39.53 5.80 -34.18
C ALA A 319 -38.95 4.47 -33.61
N MET A 320 -37.89 3.95 -34.20
CA MET A 320 -37.22 2.74 -33.68
C MET A 320 -36.69 2.93 -32.27
N GLN A 321 -36.12 4.09 -31.94
CA GLN A 321 -35.69 4.43 -30.61
C GLN A 321 -36.86 4.39 -29.63
N GLY A 322 -38.01 4.96 -29.95
CA GLY A 322 -39.17 4.93 -29.09
C GLY A 322 -39.71 3.54 -28.84
N TYR A 323 -39.76 2.70 -29.88
CA TYR A 323 -40.28 1.33 -29.76
C TYR A 323 -39.31 0.38 -29.07
N TYR A 324 -38.04 0.34 -29.46
CA TYR A 324 -37.03 -0.62 -28.99
C TYR A 324 -36.17 -0.08 -27.84
N GLY A 325 -35.65 1.15 -27.95
CA GLY A 325 -34.72 1.73 -27.00
C GLY A 325 -35.40 2.37 -25.78
N GLY A 326 -36.68 2.76 -25.95
CA GLY A 326 -37.40 3.54 -24.97
C GLY A 326 -37.15 5.04 -25.09
N LEU A 327 -38.23 5.80 -25.05
CA LEU A 327 -38.23 7.26 -25.05
C LEU A 327 -38.34 7.78 -23.63
N TYR A 328 -37.34 8.48 -23.17
CA TYR A 328 -37.41 9.22 -21.90
C TYR A 328 -38.29 10.45 -22.07
N ALA A 329 -39.54 10.39 -21.54
CA ALA A 329 -40.56 11.40 -21.77
C ALA A 329 -40.56 12.49 -20.72
N SER A 330 -40.47 12.14 -19.43
CA SER A 330 -40.51 13.11 -18.32
C SER A 330 -40.05 12.47 -16.99
N ASN A 331 -40.10 13.28 -15.93
CA ASN A 331 -39.93 12.83 -14.56
C ASN A 331 -41.18 13.18 -13.73
N PHE A 332 -41.41 12.42 -12.67
CA PHE A 332 -42.33 12.80 -11.59
C PHE A 332 -41.72 12.52 -10.22
N ASN A 333 -42.11 13.31 -9.24
CA ASN A 333 -41.69 13.16 -7.86
C ASN A 333 -42.80 12.46 -7.07
N GLN A 334 -42.45 11.35 -6.41
CA GLN A 334 -43.35 10.65 -5.50
C GLN A 334 -42.54 10.03 -4.35
N PHE A 335 -43.09 10.07 -3.14
CA PHE A 335 -42.42 9.54 -1.93
C PHE A 335 -41.00 10.10 -1.69
N GLY A 336 -40.76 11.37 -2.05
CA GLY A 336 -39.45 12.02 -1.92
C GLY A 336 -38.36 11.52 -2.88
N LYS A 337 -38.75 10.75 -3.92
CA LYS A 337 -37.86 10.24 -4.96
C LYS A 337 -38.28 10.72 -6.34
N LEU A 338 -37.30 10.89 -7.21
CA LEU A 338 -37.49 11.22 -8.62
C LEU A 338 -37.63 9.93 -9.45
N TYR A 339 -38.74 9.76 -10.12
CA TYR A 339 -39.02 8.64 -11.02
C TYR A 339 -38.97 9.10 -12.47
N ARG A 340 -38.35 8.29 -13.33
CA ARG A 340 -38.30 8.52 -14.77
C ARG A 340 -39.50 7.88 -15.45
N VAL A 341 -40.12 8.62 -16.39
CA VAL A 341 -41.17 8.08 -17.26
C VAL A 341 -40.53 7.69 -18.59
N ILE A 342 -40.51 6.40 -18.88
CA ILE A 342 -39.98 5.84 -20.12
C ILE A 342 -41.15 5.24 -20.92
N ILE A 343 -41.29 5.64 -22.18
CA ILE A 343 -42.27 5.08 -23.10
C ILE A 343 -41.57 4.09 -24.01
N GLN A 344 -42.04 2.83 -24.02
CA GLN A 344 -41.45 1.77 -24.82
C GLN A 344 -42.57 0.83 -25.28
N ALA A 345 -42.35 0.13 -26.40
CA ALA A 345 -43.29 -0.92 -26.82
C ALA A 345 -43.33 -2.08 -25.82
N ASP A 346 -44.47 -2.72 -25.67
CA ASP A 346 -44.58 -3.94 -24.89
C ASP A 346 -43.66 -5.03 -25.48
N THR A 347 -43.21 -5.94 -24.62
CA THR A 347 -42.25 -6.99 -24.96
C THR A 347 -42.68 -7.84 -26.15
N MET A 348 -43.96 -8.15 -26.26
CA MET A 348 -44.49 -8.93 -27.37
C MET A 348 -44.31 -8.24 -28.75
N TYR A 349 -44.26 -6.92 -28.79
CA TYR A 349 -44.08 -6.13 -30.03
C TYR A 349 -42.63 -5.80 -30.37
N ARG A 350 -41.67 -6.20 -29.54
CA ARG A 350 -40.25 -5.92 -29.75
C ARG A 350 -39.33 -7.13 -29.57
N ALA A 351 -39.90 -8.32 -29.29
CA ALA A 351 -39.13 -9.53 -29.01
C ALA A 351 -38.44 -10.16 -30.25
N LYS A 352 -38.93 -9.89 -31.43
CA LYS A 352 -38.45 -10.52 -32.69
C LYS A 352 -38.16 -9.46 -33.76
N PRO A 353 -37.21 -9.69 -34.67
CA PRO A 353 -36.96 -8.79 -35.78
C PRO A 353 -38.18 -8.55 -36.67
N GLU A 354 -39.05 -9.57 -36.82
CA GLU A 354 -40.28 -9.48 -37.61
C GLU A 354 -41.28 -8.49 -37.02
N SER A 355 -41.16 -8.13 -35.74
CA SER A 355 -42.01 -7.11 -35.11
C SER A 355 -41.88 -5.73 -35.74
N LEU A 356 -40.78 -5.45 -36.46
CA LEU A 356 -40.60 -4.22 -37.26
C LEU A 356 -41.70 -4.01 -38.32
N ASN A 357 -42.33 -5.05 -38.82
CA ASN A 357 -43.45 -4.96 -39.73
C ASN A 357 -44.71 -4.31 -39.13
N ASN A 358 -44.79 -4.29 -37.80
CA ASN A 358 -45.88 -3.73 -37.03
C ASN A 358 -45.62 -2.31 -36.52
N ILE A 359 -44.47 -1.74 -36.84
CA ILE A 359 -44.09 -0.39 -36.47
C ILE A 359 -44.34 0.51 -37.69
N TYR A 360 -45.17 1.55 -37.51
CA TYR A 360 -45.55 2.45 -38.56
C TYR A 360 -44.98 3.85 -38.32
N ILE A 361 -44.58 4.49 -39.39
CA ILE A 361 -44.16 5.91 -39.40
C ILE A 361 -45.06 6.74 -40.32
N ARG A 362 -45.17 8.00 -40.02
CA ARG A 362 -45.94 8.94 -40.83
C ARG A 362 -45.14 9.39 -42.06
N THR A 363 -45.73 9.27 -43.23
CA THR A 363 -45.17 9.74 -44.51
C THR A 363 -45.56 11.19 -44.79
N GLY A 364 -44.98 11.79 -45.86
CA GLY A 364 -45.27 13.16 -46.27
C GLY A 364 -46.74 13.42 -46.62
N ASN A 365 -47.45 12.37 -47.08
CA ASN A 365 -48.88 12.46 -47.40
C ASN A 365 -49.79 12.24 -46.16
N ASN A 366 -49.22 12.20 -44.98
CA ASN A 366 -49.91 11.93 -43.74
C ASN A 366 -50.46 10.49 -43.59
N GLU A 367 -50.00 9.57 -44.46
CA GLU A 367 -50.31 8.14 -44.38
C GLU A 367 -49.33 7.40 -43.50
N MET A 368 -49.71 6.23 -43.02
CA MET A 368 -48.88 5.41 -42.17
C MET A 368 -48.24 4.27 -43.03
N ALA A 369 -46.92 4.17 -43.03
CA ALA A 369 -46.19 3.13 -43.71
C ALA A 369 -45.35 2.31 -42.71
N PRO A 370 -45.24 0.98 -42.90
CA PRO A 370 -44.42 0.16 -42.01
C PRO A 370 -42.95 0.49 -42.19
N ILE A 371 -42.20 0.54 -41.11
CA ILE A 371 -40.75 0.85 -41.12
C ILE A 371 -39.97 -0.13 -41.95
N SER A 372 -40.37 -1.41 -41.95
CA SER A 372 -39.73 -2.47 -42.76
C SER A 372 -39.67 -2.18 -44.27
N SER A 373 -40.51 -1.25 -44.78
CA SER A 373 -40.44 -0.83 -46.20
C SER A 373 -39.20 0.03 -46.50
N PHE A 374 -38.60 0.66 -45.51
CA PHE A 374 -37.50 1.61 -45.63
C PHE A 374 -36.15 1.10 -45.14
N ILE A 375 -36.14 -0.05 -44.42
CA ILE A 375 -34.94 -0.58 -43.80
C ILE A 375 -34.67 -2.01 -44.22
N ASN A 376 -33.39 -2.37 -44.19
CA ASN A 376 -32.93 -3.76 -44.29
C ASN A 376 -32.12 -4.11 -43.04
N LEU A 377 -32.41 -5.28 -42.42
CA LEU A 377 -31.70 -5.74 -41.24
C LEU A 377 -30.66 -6.77 -41.62
N ARG A 378 -29.42 -6.54 -41.22
CA ARG A 378 -28.32 -7.49 -41.40
C ARG A 378 -27.75 -7.87 -40.03
N LYS A 379 -27.68 -9.17 -39.74
CA LYS A 379 -27.02 -9.65 -38.51
C LYS A 379 -25.52 -9.35 -38.58
N THR A 380 -25.00 -8.83 -37.52
CA THR A 380 -23.56 -8.54 -37.32
C THR A 380 -23.15 -8.86 -35.90
N TYR A 381 -21.85 -8.86 -35.65
CA TYR A 381 -21.27 -8.94 -34.33
C TYR A 381 -20.35 -7.74 -34.14
N GLY A 382 -20.24 -7.26 -32.93
CA GLY A 382 -19.41 -6.12 -32.63
C GLY A 382 -19.15 -6.00 -31.13
N PRO A 383 -18.42 -4.96 -30.73
CA PRO A 383 -18.18 -4.68 -29.32
C PRO A 383 -19.48 -4.36 -28.60
N GLU A 384 -19.66 -4.92 -27.41
CA GLU A 384 -20.78 -4.57 -26.53
C GLU A 384 -20.65 -3.15 -26.02
N ASN A 385 -19.44 -2.77 -25.59
CA ASN A 385 -19.08 -1.44 -25.11
C ASN A 385 -17.79 -0.99 -25.78
N ILE A 386 -17.68 0.31 -26.03
CA ILE A 386 -16.45 0.95 -26.46
C ILE A 386 -16.01 1.89 -25.34
N THR A 387 -14.87 1.57 -24.73
CA THR A 387 -14.26 2.40 -23.71
C THR A 387 -13.10 3.19 -24.28
N ARG A 388 -12.85 4.37 -23.68
CA ARG A 388 -11.69 5.20 -24.01
C ARG A 388 -10.96 5.57 -22.74
N PHE A 389 -9.65 5.50 -22.79
CA PHE A 389 -8.77 5.94 -21.72
C PHE A 389 -7.78 6.96 -22.30
N ASN A 390 -7.72 8.15 -21.72
CA ASN A 390 -6.93 9.26 -22.23
C ASN A 390 -7.20 9.55 -23.75
N LEU A 391 -8.48 9.49 -24.14
CA LEU A 391 -9.00 9.71 -25.49
C LEU A 391 -8.70 8.58 -26.50
N TYR A 392 -7.83 7.61 -26.18
CA TYR A 392 -7.58 6.45 -27.01
C TYR A 392 -8.62 5.36 -26.77
N THR A 393 -8.99 4.66 -27.83
CA THR A 393 -9.80 3.44 -27.73
C THR A 393 -9.06 2.44 -26.86
N SER A 394 -9.71 1.87 -25.87
CA SER A 394 -9.04 1.05 -24.88
C SER A 394 -9.84 -0.20 -24.48
N ILE A 395 -9.10 -1.22 -24.08
CA ILE A 395 -9.60 -2.45 -23.45
C ILE A 395 -9.03 -2.51 -22.05
N SER A 396 -9.90 -2.58 -21.04
CA SER A 396 -9.48 -2.75 -19.64
C SER A 396 -9.08 -4.21 -19.39
N VAL A 397 -7.93 -4.37 -18.77
CA VAL A 397 -7.38 -5.67 -18.38
C VAL A 397 -7.16 -5.67 -16.88
N THR A 398 -7.65 -6.72 -16.23
CA THR A 398 -7.45 -6.98 -14.80
C THR A 398 -6.75 -8.30 -14.61
N GLY A 399 -5.91 -8.41 -13.59
CA GLY A 399 -5.21 -9.65 -13.30
C GLY A 399 -4.79 -9.76 -11.84
N GLN A 400 -4.33 -10.95 -11.48
CA GLN A 400 -3.84 -11.26 -10.14
C GLN A 400 -2.42 -11.81 -10.22
N PRO A 401 -1.52 -11.39 -9.31
CA PRO A 401 -0.25 -12.07 -9.14
C PRO A 401 -0.48 -13.49 -8.60
N LYS A 402 0.40 -14.40 -8.97
CA LYS A 402 0.38 -15.77 -8.44
C LYS A 402 0.77 -15.76 -6.96
N PRO A 403 0.20 -16.63 -6.11
CA PRO A 403 0.62 -16.75 -4.72
C PRO A 403 2.13 -16.92 -4.59
N GLY A 404 2.77 -16.07 -3.79
CA GLY A 404 4.22 -16.00 -3.62
C GLY A 404 4.92 -14.94 -4.46
N TYR A 405 4.20 -14.25 -5.33
CA TYR A 405 4.66 -13.08 -6.07
C TYR A 405 3.92 -11.82 -5.61
N SER A 406 4.61 -10.71 -5.65
CA SER A 406 4.06 -9.39 -5.27
C SER A 406 3.35 -8.70 -6.43
N SER A 407 2.57 -7.65 -6.12
CA SER A 407 1.95 -6.78 -7.13
C SER A 407 3.00 -6.07 -7.99
N GLY A 408 4.12 -5.65 -7.40
CA GLY A 408 5.21 -4.99 -8.12
C GLY A 408 5.91 -5.91 -9.12
N GLU A 409 6.08 -7.20 -8.78
CA GLU A 409 6.61 -8.20 -9.74
C GLU A 409 5.65 -8.43 -10.90
N ALA A 410 4.34 -8.49 -10.63
CA ALA A 410 3.34 -8.58 -11.69
C ALA A 410 3.33 -7.34 -12.60
N ILE A 411 3.43 -6.13 -12.03
CA ILE A 411 3.56 -4.87 -12.79
C ILE A 411 4.81 -4.89 -13.68
N ALA A 412 5.94 -5.33 -13.15
CA ALA A 412 7.18 -5.48 -13.92
C ALA A 412 7.02 -6.47 -15.07
N ALA A 413 6.38 -7.62 -14.83
CA ALA A 413 6.09 -8.61 -15.86
C ALA A 413 5.18 -8.05 -16.98
N VAL A 414 4.14 -7.27 -16.62
CA VAL A 414 3.28 -6.58 -17.61
C VAL A 414 4.12 -5.64 -18.47
N GLN A 415 5.02 -4.85 -17.87
CA GLN A 415 5.89 -3.92 -18.61
C GLN A 415 6.86 -4.65 -19.55
N GLU A 416 7.42 -5.78 -19.13
CA GLU A 416 8.34 -6.58 -19.92
C GLU A 416 7.62 -7.19 -21.13
N VAL A 417 6.50 -7.88 -20.90
CA VAL A 417 5.69 -8.48 -21.97
C VAL A 417 5.18 -7.42 -22.95
N ALA A 418 4.80 -6.23 -22.45
CA ALA A 418 4.37 -5.13 -23.32
C ALA A 418 5.48 -4.65 -24.27
N ARG A 419 6.73 -4.58 -23.81
CA ARG A 419 7.88 -4.22 -24.67
C ARG A 419 8.17 -5.27 -25.73
N GLU A 420 7.89 -6.55 -25.44
CA GLU A 420 8.17 -7.67 -26.33
C GLU A 420 7.07 -7.92 -27.35
N THR A 421 5.80 -7.69 -26.98
CA THR A 421 4.66 -8.15 -27.75
C THR A 421 3.81 -7.06 -28.40
N LEU A 422 3.82 -5.83 -27.87
CA LEU A 422 2.98 -4.76 -28.40
C LEU A 422 3.59 -4.16 -29.69
N PRO A 423 2.85 -4.17 -30.81
CA PRO A 423 3.27 -3.53 -32.05
C PRO A 423 3.31 -1.99 -31.93
N GLN A 424 3.97 -1.33 -32.87
CA GLN A 424 3.92 0.14 -32.96
C GLN A 424 2.48 0.63 -33.14
N GLY A 425 2.14 1.70 -32.40
CA GLY A 425 0.79 2.27 -32.41
C GLY A 425 -0.15 1.68 -31.35
N TYR A 426 0.26 0.65 -30.65
CA TYR A 426 -0.44 0.14 -29.46
C TYR A 426 0.35 0.49 -28.20
N GLY A 427 -0.36 0.75 -27.12
CA GLY A 427 0.25 1.09 -25.84
C GLY A 427 -0.61 0.60 -24.69
N PHE A 428 -0.13 0.81 -23.49
CA PHE A 428 -0.90 0.55 -22.27
C PHE A 428 -0.60 1.61 -21.21
N GLU A 429 -1.52 1.80 -20.31
CA GLU A 429 -1.35 2.63 -19.12
C GLU A 429 -1.96 1.92 -17.91
N PHE A 430 -1.23 1.94 -16.80
CA PHE A 430 -1.77 1.41 -15.55
C PHE A 430 -2.90 2.31 -15.04
N SER A 431 -3.93 1.68 -14.50
CA SER A 431 -5.08 2.31 -13.85
C SER A 431 -5.20 1.86 -12.39
N GLY A 432 -6.11 2.49 -11.67
CA GLY A 432 -6.41 2.11 -10.30
C GLY A 432 -5.19 2.10 -9.37
N LEU A 433 -5.12 1.07 -8.50
CA LEU A 433 -4.02 0.91 -7.54
C LEU A 433 -2.66 0.68 -8.21
N SER A 434 -2.62 0.04 -9.38
CA SER A 434 -1.36 -0.22 -10.10
C SER A 434 -0.68 1.07 -10.55
N ARG A 435 -1.46 2.09 -10.94
CA ARG A 435 -0.94 3.42 -11.26
C ARG A 435 -0.33 4.09 -10.02
N GLU A 436 -1.02 4.01 -8.88
CA GLU A 436 -0.53 4.56 -7.62
C GLU A 436 0.76 3.86 -7.16
N GLU A 437 0.82 2.54 -7.27
CA GLU A 437 2.01 1.75 -6.94
C GLU A 437 3.21 2.14 -7.79
N GLN A 438 3.02 2.25 -9.11
CA GLN A 438 4.08 2.67 -10.03
C GLN A 438 4.57 4.11 -9.73
N SER A 439 3.66 5.02 -9.43
CA SER A 439 3.97 6.40 -9.07
C SER A 439 4.74 6.48 -7.74
N SER A 440 4.34 5.69 -6.76
CA SER A 440 4.90 5.70 -5.41
C SER A 440 6.31 5.13 -5.34
N SER A 441 6.59 4.05 -6.08
CA SER A 441 7.89 3.38 -6.04
C SER A 441 9.05 4.30 -6.41
N ASN A 442 8.81 5.29 -7.28
CA ASN A 442 9.81 6.27 -7.71
C ASN A 442 10.07 7.39 -6.69
N GLN A 443 9.15 7.63 -5.74
CA GLN A 443 9.24 8.76 -4.80
C GLN A 443 9.97 8.43 -3.51
N ILE A 444 9.97 7.16 -3.07
CA ILE A 444 10.48 6.74 -1.76
C ILE A 444 11.95 7.02 -1.57
N GLY A 445 12.78 6.72 -2.57
CA GLY A 445 14.22 6.99 -2.50
C GLY A 445 14.52 8.46 -2.23
N GLY A 446 13.80 9.35 -2.90
CA GLY A 446 13.91 10.80 -2.72
C GLY A 446 13.49 11.24 -1.32
N ILE A 447 12.41 10.67 -0.78
CA ILE A 447 11.90 10.99 0.56
C ILE A 447 12.90 10.59 1.64
N LEU A 448 13.44 9.38 1.59
CA LEU A 448 14.44 8.91 2.55
C LEU A 448 15.70 9.78 2.54
N VAL A 449 16.19 10.15 1.36
CA VAL A 449 17.32 11.07 1.23
C VAL A 449 16.99 12.44 1.81
N LEU A 450 15.79 12.97 1.54
CA LEU A 450 15.35 14.26 2.08
C LEU A 450 15.25 14.23 3.61
N CYS A 451 14.71 13.15 4.20
CA CYS A 451 14.70 12.96 5.65
C CYS A 451 16.11 12.95 6.24
N LEU A 452 17.05 12.25 5.60
CA LEU A 452 18.45 12.22 6.04
C LEU A 452 19.12 13.59 5.98
N VAL A 453 18.83 14.37 4.93
CA VAL A 453 19.34 15.74 4.77
C VAL A 453 18.80 16.66 5.88
N PHE A 454 17.51 16.58 6.18
CA PHE A 454 16.93 17.36 7.30
C PHE A 454 17.55 16.97 8.64
N VAL A 455 17.68 15.68 8.92
CA VAL A 455 18.36 15.19 10.14
C VAL A 455 19.78 15.70 10.20
N TYR A 456 20.52 15.67 9.10
CA TYR A 456 21.89 16.17 9.03
C TYR A 456 21.97 17.65 9.41
N PHE A 457 21.16 18.52 8.81
CA PHE A 457 21.20 19.95 9.12
C PHE A 457 20.85 20.27 10.57
N ILE A 458 19.86 19.57 11.15
CA ILE A 458 19.50 19.76 12.56
C ILE A 458 20.63 19.28 13.47
N LEU A 459 21.28 18.17 13.14
CA LEU A 459 22.44 17.70 13.89
C LEU A 459 23.64 18.64 13.74
N CYS A 460 23.82 19.28 12.58
CA CYS A 460 24.83 20.32 12.39
C CYS A 460 24.59 21.51 13.34
N ALA A 461 23.34 21.95 13.42
CA ALA A 461 22.97 23.03 14.35
C ALA A 461 23.13 22.61 15.82
N LEU A 462 22.82 21.35 16.15
CA LEU A 462 22.93 20.81 17.51
C LEU A 462 24.39 20.70 17.99
N TYR A 463 25.27 20.22 17.11
CA TYR A 463 26.68 19.96 17.48
C TYR A 463 27.60 21.12 17.12
N GLU A 464 27.09 22.19 16.51
CA GLU A 464 27.88 23.30 15.97
C GLU A 464 29.04 22.81 15.10
N SER A 465 28.76 21.77 14.30
CA SER A 465 29.75 21.05 13.50
C SER A 465 29.15 20.40 12.27
N TYR A 466 29.83 20.47 11.13
CA TYR A 466 29.47 19.75 9.91
C TYR A 466 29.99 18.30 9.89
N ILE A 467 30.96 17.96 10.73
CA ILE A 467 31.67 16.67 10.71
C ILE A 467 31.05 15.67 11.69
N LEU A 468 30.73 16.10 12.91
CA LEU A 468 30.18 15.22 13.95
C LEU A 468 28.86 14.53 13.59
N PRO A 469 27.91 15.20 12.90
CA PRO A 469 26.66 14.55 12.46
C PRO A 469 26.84 13.28 11.65
N LEU A 470 27.94 13.17 10.91
CA LEU A 470 28.25 11.97 10.12
C LEU A 470 28.41 10.72 10.98
N SER A 471 28.83 10.87 12.25
CA SER A 471 28.90 9.74 13.18
C SER A 471 27.53 9.13 13.50
N VAL A 472 26.47 9.95 13.49
CA VAL A 472 25.08 9.51 13.67
C VAL A 472 24.53 8.91 12.38
N ILE A 473 24.64 9.64 11.24
CA ILE A 473 24.06 9.24 9.97
C ILE A 473 24.63 7.93 9.44
N LEU A 474 25.95 7.74 9.50
CA LEU A 474 26.62 6.51 9.07
C LEU A 474 26.22 5.29 9.92
N SER A 475 25.62 5.48 11.08
CA SER A 475 25.11 4.39 11.91
C SER A 475 23.68 3.93 11.53
N LEU A 476 22.92 4.72 10.77
CA LEU A 476 21.52 4.41 10.44
C LEU A 476 21.36 3.16 9.55
N PRO A 477 22.19 2.93 8.51
CA PRO A 477 22.11 1.73 7.68
C PRO A 477 22.18 0.42 8.48
N LEU A 478 22.82 0.41 9.66
CA LEU A 478 22.90 -0.76 10.53
C LEU A 478 21.51 -1.24 10.96
N GLY A 479 20.62 -0.32 11.33
CA GLY A 479 19.26 -0.68 11.71
C GLY A 479 18.34 -0.89 10.52
N LEU A 480 18.50 -0.11 9.44
CA LEU A 480 17.70 -0.29 8.24
C LEU A 480 17.90 -1.69 7.63
N SER A 481 19.13 -2.24 7.68
CA SER A 481 19.40 -3.63 7.26
C SER A 481 18.65 -4.65 8.11
N GLY A 482 18.51 -4.39 9.41
CA GLY A 482 17.73 -5.21 10.34
C GLY A 482 16.23 -5.20 10.02
N SER A 483 15.70 -4.04 9.64
CA SER A 483 14.31 -3.89 9.24
C SER A 483 13.97 -4.79 8.03
N PHE A 484 14.75 -4.70 6.96
CA PHE A 484 14.54 -5.54 5.77
C PHE A 484 14.76 -7.03 6.05
N LEU A 485 15.74 -7.37 6.90
CA LEU A 485 15.98 -8.75 7.26
C LEU A 485 14.77 -9.38 7.96
N PHE A 486 14.20 -8.70 8.95
CA PHE A 486 13.03 -9.20 9.68
C PHE A 486 11.77 -9.18 8.82
N ALA A 487 11.56 -8.14 8.01
CA ALA A 487 10.46 -8.10 7.05
C ALA A 487 10.50 -9.33 6.13
N ARG A 488 11.66 -9.65 5.54
CA ARG A 488 11.84 -10.82 4.69
C ARG A 488 11.63 -12.14 5.43
N MET A 489 12.09 -12.27 6.69
CA MET A 489 11.84 -13.46 7.53
C MET A 489 10.35 -13.67 7.81
N MET A 490 9.57 -12.59 7.87
CA MET A 490 8.12 -12.64 8.07
C MET A 490 7.33 -12.74 6.74
N GLY A 491 8.01 -12.75 5.59
CA GLY A 491 7.37 -12.80 4.27
C GLY A 491 6.66 -11.50 3.89
N ALA A 492 7.08 -10.37 4.45
CA ALA A 492 6.53 -9.06 4.14
C ALA A 492 7.25 -8.44 2.93
N ASP A 493 6.47 -7.78 2.07
CA ASP A 493 6.96 -7.03 0.92
C ASP A 493 7.47 -5.63 1.33
N ASN A 494 8.21 -5.00 0.43
CA ASN A 494 8.56 -3.58 0.58
C ASN A 494 7.34 -2.72 0.18
N ASP A 495 6.39 -2.61 1.07
CA ASP A 495 5.15 -1.86 0.95
C ASP A 495 5.19 -0.53 1.71
N ILE A 496 4.10 0.24 1.64
CA ILE A 496 3.96 1.53 2.31
C ILE A 496 4.12 1.42 3.84
N TYR A 497 3.79 0.27 4.45
CA TYR A 497 3.91 0.03 5.88
C TYR A 497 5.37 -0.20 6.29
N LEU A 498 6.13 -0.99 5.51
CA LEU A 498 7.56 -1.17 5.75
C LEU A 498 8.31 0.16 5.58
N GLN A 499 7.97 0.93 4.54
CA GLN A 499 8.57 2.24 4.27
C GLN A 499 8.30 3.22 5.41
N THR A 500 7.11 3.19 5.98
CA THR A 500 6.76 3.97 7.16
C THR A 500 7.58 3.55 8.37
N ALA A 501 7.79 2.23 8.57
CA ALA A 501 8.67 1.72 9.61
C ALA A 501 10.12 2.18 9.43
N LEU A 502 10.64 2.24 8.19
CA LEU A 502 11.99 2.75 7.90
C LEU A 502 12.13 4.23 8.29
N VAL A 503 11.17 5.07 7.95
CA VAL A 503 11.19 6.48 8.34
C VAL A 503 11.14 6.65 9.86
N MET A 504 10.27 5.90 10.53
CA MET A 504 10.20 5.88 12.00
C MET A 504 11.54 5.43 12.61
N LEU A 505 12.18 4.42 12.05
CA LEU A 505 13.48 3.91 12.51
C LEU A 505 14.60 4.94 12.38
N ILE A 506 14.62 5.78 11.35
CA ILE A 506 15.62 6.86 11.22
C ILE A 506 15.59 7.72 12.49
N GLY A 507 14.40 8.13 12.95
CA GLY A 507 14.26 8.91 14.18
C GLY A 507 14.67 8.14 15.43
N LEU A 508 14.19 6.91 15.59
CA LEU A 508 14.44 6.09 16.78
C LEU A 508 15.93 5.71 16.94
N LEU A 509 16.59 5.36 15.83
CA LEU A 509 18.01 5.00 15.82
C LEU A 509 18.90 6.25 15.99
N ALA A 510 18.53 7.37 15.37
CA ALA A 510 19.24 8.62 15.56
C ALA A 510 19.28 9.01 17.06
N LYS A 511 18.17 8.83 17.80
CA LYS A 511 18.10 9.08 19.24
C LYS A 511 19.20 8.34 20.01
N ASN A 512 19.41 7.06 19.74
CA ASN A 512 20.42 6.25 20.43
C ASN A 512 21.84 6.77 20.12
N ALA A 513 22.12 7.06 18.85
CA ALA A 513 23.41 7.57 18.42
C ALA A 513 23.67 8.99 18.96
N ILE A 514 22.67 9.87 18.95
CA ILE A 514 22.74 11.24 19.51
C ILE A 514 23.15 11.20 20.98
N LEU A 515 22.50 10.35 21.78
CA LEU A 515 22.81 10.22 23.21
C LEU A 515 24.26 9.81 23.45
N ILE A 516 24.80 8.87 22.68
CA ILE A 516 26.20 8.43 22.79
C ILE A 516 27.14 9.60 22.44
N VAL A 517 26.92 10.24 21.28
CA VAL A 517 27.77 11.31 20.77
C VAL A 517 27.76 12.53 21.72
N GLN A 518 26.58 12.94 22.18
CA GLN A 518 26.42 14.11 23.06
C GLN A 518 27.14 13.91 24.41
N PHE A 519 27.02 12.70 25.00
CA PHE A 519 27.72 12.41 26.26
C PHE A 519 29.23 12.26 26.07
N ALA A 520 29.66 11.70 24.96
CA ALA A 520 31.08 11.65 24.62
C ALA A 520 31.66 13.07 24.41
N LEU A 521 30.90 13.96 23.74
CA LEU A 521 31.29 15.34 23.53
C LEU A 521 31.37 16.13 24.85
N ALA A 522 30.38 15.97 25.75
CA ALA A 522 30.40 16.59 27.07
C ALA A 522 31.61 16.16 27.92
N ARG A 523 31.99 14.88 27.87
CA ARG A 523 33.21 14.37 28.52
C ARG A 523 34.48 14.93 27.88
N ARG A 524 34.50 15.08 26.56
CA ARG A 524 35.62 15.70 25.83
C ARG A 524 35.81 17.16 26.27
N GLN A 525 34.72 17.93 26.41
CA GLN A 525 34.74 19.30 26.88
C GLN A 525 35.23 19.43 28.35
N GLN A 526 35.06 18.39 29.16
CA GLN A 526 35.61 18.31 30.54
C GLN A 526 37.11 17.98 30.56
N GLY A 527 37.78 17.84 29.43
CA GLY A 527 39.23 17.63 29.31
C GLY A 527 39.68 16.17 29.14
N GLU A 528 38.75 15.20 29.03
CA GLU A 528 39.14 13.80 28.77
C GLU A 528 39.73 13.64 27.36
N THR A 529 40.58 12.64 27.16
CA THR A 529 41.06 12.28 25.82
C THR A 529 39.91 11.81 24.94
N ILE A 530 39.96 12.02 23.61
CA ILE A 530 38.88 11.65 22.67
C ILE A 530 38.49 10.18 22.85
N VAL A 531 39.47 9.27 23.00
CA VAL A 531 39.25 7.83 23.17
C VAL A 531 38.56 7.54 24.50
N GLN A 532 39.02 8.15 25.59
CA GLN A 532 38.44 7.93 26.92
C GLN A 532 37.01 8.51 27.01
N ALA A 533 36.81 9.72 26.48
CA ALA A 533 35.50 10.36 26.38
C ALA A 533 34.47 9.51 25.62
N ALA A 534 34.89 8.86 24.52
CA ALA A 534 34.04 7.92 23.77
C ALA A 534 33.64 6.69 24.59
N ILE A 535 34.60 6.07 25.28
CA ILE A 535 34.39 4.87 26.09
C ILE A 535 33.49 5.17 27.28
N ASP A 536 33.78 6.23 28.02
CA ASP A 536 33.08 6.58 29.23
C ASP A 536 31.67 7.17 28.93
N GLY A 537 31.55 7.96 27.88
CA GLY A 537 30.26 8.46 27.37
C GLY A 537 29.33 7.31 26.95
N ALA A 538 29.84 6.35 26.18
CA ALA A 538 29.09 5.16 25.78
C ALA A 538 28.71 4.27 26.98
N ALA A 539 29.64 4.04 27.91
CA ALA A 539 29.38 3.24 29.10
C ALA A 539 28.35 3.87 30.04
N ALA A 540 28.33 5.21 30.18
CA ALA A 540 27.33 5.92 30.96
C ALA A 540 25.92 5.80 30.35
N ARG A 541 25.82 5.70 29.04
CA ARG A 541 24.53 5.64 28.32
C ARG A 541 24.07 4.21 27.98
N LEU A 542 24.85 3.19 28.25
CA LEU A 542 24.48 1.80 27.98
C LEU A 542 23.13 1.41 28.62
N ARG A 543 22.94 1.74 29.91
CA ARG A 543 21.70 1.38 30.64
C ARG A 543 20.47 2.11 30.10
N PRO A 544 20.44 3.44 29.94
CA PRO A 544 19.31 4.14 29.34
C PRO A 544 18.96 3.67 27.93
N ILE A 545 19.95 3.45 27.06
CA ILE A 545 19.72 3.00 25.68
C ILE A 545 19.11 1.60 25.66
N LEU A 546 19.68 0.64 26.42
CA LEU A 546 19.12 -0.71 26.49
C LEU A 546 17.69 -0.71 27.04
N MET A 547 17.41 0.08 28.09
CA MET A 547 16.06 0.18 28.66
C MET A 547 15.06 0.73 27.65
N THR A 548 15.40 1.82 26.96
CA THR A 548 14.49 2.42 25.97
C THR A 548 14.32 1.54 24.72
N SER A 549 15.39 0.93 24.22
CA SER A 549 15.31 0.06 23.03
C SER A 549 14.54 -1.23 23.33
N LEU A 550 14.77 -1.88 24.48
CA LEU A 550 14.02 -3.06 24.87
C LEU A 550 12.54 -2.74 25.14
N ALA A 551 12.24 -1.60 25.78
CA ALA A 551 10.87 -1.18 25.98
C ALA A 551 10.14 -0.97 24.64
N MET A 552 10.79 -0.34 23.67
CA MET A 552 10.23 -0.17 22.31
C MET A 552 10.05 -1.50 21.59
N ILE A 553 11.04 -2.37 21.60
CA ILE A 553 10.96 -3.70 20.98
C ILE A 553 9.79 -4.49 21.56
N ILE A 554 9.71 -4.58 22.91
CA ILE A 554 8.62 -5.31 23.59
C ILE A 554 7.26 -4.66 23.30
N GLY A 555 7.20 -3.32 23.28
CA GLY A 555 5.98 -2.57 22.96
C GLY A 555 5.49 -2.77 21.52
N LEU A 556 6.37 -3.06 20.57
CA LEU A 556 6.04 -3.32 19.18
C LEU A 556 5.81 -4.81 18.85
N LEU A 557 6.17 -5.74 19.74
CA LEU A 557 5.91 -7.16 19.54
C LEU A 557 4.44 -7.50 19.27
N PRO A 558 3.44 -6.91 19.95
CA PRO A 558 2.03 -7.16 19.64
C PRO A 558 1.66 -6.82 18.18
N LEU A 559 2.26 -5.77 17.59
CA LEU A 559 2.06 -5.44 16.17
C LEU A 559 2.63 -6.53 15.26
N MET A 560 3.82 -7.05 15.59
CA MET A 560 4.48 -8.10 14.79
C MET A 560 3.66 -9.40 14.75
N PHE A 561 2.86 -9.67 15.77
CA PHE A 561 1.99 -10.87 15.88
C PHE A 561 0.50 -10.53 15.79
N ALA A 562 0.15 -9.38 15.19
CA ALA A 562 -1.24 -8.96 15.02
C ALA A 562 -2.06 -10.00 14.25
N THR A 563 -3.35 -10.12 14.60
CA THR A 563 -4.34 -10.98 13.94
C THR A 563 -5.59 -10.16 13.64
N GLY A 564 -6.41 -10.62 12.70
CA GLY A 564 -7.63 -9.92 12.31
C GLY A 564 -7.45 -8.98 11.12
N VAL A 565 -8.40 -8.09 10.94
CA VAL A 565 -8.37 -7.08 9.87
C VAL A 565 -7.21 -6.09 10.09
N GLY A 566 -6.47 -5.78 9.04
CA GLY A 566 -5.28 -4.92 9.12
C GLY A 566 -4.04 -5.60 9.71
N ALA A 567 -4.10 -6.93 9.90
CA ALA A 567 -3.00 -7.69 10.49
C ALA A 567 -1.72 -7.66 9.64
N ASN A 568 -1.84 -7.73 8.32
CA ASN A 568 -0.68 -7.78 7.45
C ASN A 568 0.11 -6.46 7.47
N GLY A 569 -0.58 -5.32 7.39
CA GLY A 569 0.06 -4.01 7.54
C GLY A 569 0.72 -3.83 8.91
N ASN A 570 0.03 -4.20 10.00
CA ASN A 570 0.58 -4.15 11.35
C ASN A 570 1.80 -5.05 11.52
N ARG A 571 1.77 -6.28 10.98
CA ARG A 571 2.90 -7.22 11.01
C ARG A 571 4.10 -6.66 10.25
N THR A 572 3.88 -6.01 9.12
CA THR A 572 4.94 -5.39 8.33
C THR A 572 5.61 -4.26 9.11
N ILE A 573 4.84 -3.33 9.70
CA ILE A 573 5.38 -2.27 10.57
C ILE A 573 6.11 -2.88 11.76
N GLY A 574 5.50 -3.85 12.44
CA GLY A 574 6.06 -4.51 13.62
C GLY A 574 7.37 -5.22 13.31
N ALA A 575 7.42 -6.02 12.26
CA ALA A 575 8.63 -6.73 11.84
C ALA A 575 9.76 -5.76 11.46
N GLY A 576 9.45 -4.75 10.65
CA GLY A 576 10.40 -3.71 10.24
C GLY A 576 10.98 -2.96 11.44
N ALA A 577 10.11 -2.48 12.33
CA ALA A 577 10.53 -1.69 13.49
C ALA A 577 11.29 -2.52 14.54
N VAL A 578 10.79 -3.70 14.89
CA VAL A 578 11.45 -4.61 15.86
C VAL A 578 12.81 -5.06 15.34
N GLY A 579 12.88 -5.52 14.08
CA GLY A 579 14.12 -5.96 13.45
C GLY A 579 15.15 -4.84 13.36
N GLY A 580 14.70 -3.66 12.92
CA GLY A 580 15.56 -2.48 12.83
C GLY A 580 16.08 -1.98 14.17
N MET A 581 15.22 -1.94 15.19
CA MET A 581 15.63 -1.57 16.55
C MET A 581 16.58 -2.61 17.18
N LEU A 582 16.31 -3.89 17.02
CA LEU A 582 17.14 -4.95 17.62
C LEU A 582 18.56 -4.92 17.04
N ILE A 583 18.67 -5.03 15.73
CA ILE A 583 19.98 -5.05 15.03
C ILE A 583 20.65 -3.68 15.16
N GLY A 584 19.90 -2.60 14.93
CA GLY A 584 20.42 -1.24 15.02
C GLY A 584 21.00 -0.92 16.40
N THR A 585 20.28 -1.24 17.49
CA THR A 585 20.77 -0.96 18.84
C THR A 585 22.06 -1.73 19.17
N ILE A 586 22.12 -3.04 18.81
CA ILE A 586 23.29 -3.87 19.09
C ILE A 586 24.53 -3.29 18.38
N PHE A 587 24.42 -3.00 17.10
CA PHE A 587 25.57 -2.51 16.33
C PHE A 587 25.89 -1.06 16.62
N GLN A 588 24.89 -0.18 16.85
CA GLN A 588 25.14 1.22 17.19
C GLN A 588 25.90 1.39 18.50
N LEU A 589 25.58 0.60 19.52
CA LEU A 589 26.31 0.63 20.80
C LEU A 589 27.82 0.38 20.62
N VAL A 590 28.23 -0.36 19.60
CA VAL A 590 29.65 -0.70 19.36
C VAL A 590 30.28 0.23 18.33
N VAL A 591 29.54 0.58 17.29
CA VAL A 591 30.08 1.31 16.12
C VAL A 591 30.09 2.82 16.37
N VAL A 592 29.05 3.41 16.97
CA VAL A 592 28.92 4.87 17.16
C VAL A 592 30.07 5.47 17.98
N PRO A 593 30.51 4.87 19.12
CA PRO A 593 31.68 5.39 19.84
C PRO A 593 32.95 5.45 18.99
N THR A 594 33.15 4.46 18.10
CA THR A 594 34.29 4.42 17.19
C THR A 594 34.18 5.51 16.14
N LEU A 595 32.98 5.70 15.56
CA LEU A 595 32.74 6.80 14.62
C LEU A 595 32.97 8.17 15.26
N PHE A 596 32.50 8.36 16.50
CA PHE A 596 32.77 9.59 17.24
C PHE A 596 34.27 9.88 17.33
N VAL A 597 35.10 8.89 17.71
CA VAL A 597 36.56 9.09 17.80
C VAL A 597 37.16 9.50 16.46
N VAL A 598 36.68 8.91 15.36
CA VAL A 598 37.19 9.25 14.01
C VAL A 598 36.79 10.69 13.63
N PHE A 599 35.50 11.01 13.73
CA PHE A 599 35.01 12.32 13.29
C PHE A 599 35.40 13.46 14.24
N GLN A 600 35.48 13.22 15.54
CA GLN A 600 35.98 14.21 16.50
C GLN A 600 37.49 14.49 16.27
N SER A 601 38.27 13.45 16.02
CA SER A 601 39.69 13.67 15.69
C SER A 601 39.92 14.42 14.37
N LEU A 602 39.01 14.22 13.42
CA LEU A 602 39.01 14.94 12.15
C LEU A 602 38.66 16.42 12.36
N GLN A 603 37.60 16.68 13.13
CA GLN A 603 37.14 18.03 13.48
C GLN A 603 38.22 18.83 14.19
N GLU A 604 38.90 18.25 15.21
CA GLU A 604 39.97 18.93 15.93
C GLU A 604 41.17 19.21 15.07
N ARG A 605 41.48 18.40 14.03
CA ARG A 605 42.51 18.66 13.06
C ARG A 605 42.18 19.88 12.18
N PHE A 606 40.91 20.01 11.75
CA PHE A 606 40.48 21.16 10.97
C PHE A 606 40.46 22.45 11.78
N LYS A 607 39.96 22.44 13.03
CA LYS A 607 39.99 23.60 13.93
C LYS A 607 41.42 24.08 14.22
N LYS A 608 42.40 23.18 14.32
CA LYS A 608 43.80 23.52 14.57
C LYS A 608 44.49 24.18 13.38
N ASN A 609 43.93 24.07 12.19
CA ASN A 609 44.45 24.65 10.95
C ASN A 609 43.72 25.95 10.56
N ASP A 610 42.70 26.41 11.32
CA ASP A 610 42.04 27.69 11.08
C ASP A 610 42.89 28.82 11.69
N PRO A 611 43.41 29.78 10.88
CA PRO A 611 44.31 30.85 11.34
C PRO A 611 43.63 31.92 12.20
N VAL A 612 42.30 31.87 12.40
CA VAL A 612 41.54 32.90 13.08
C VAL A 612 41.48 32.71 14.62
N GLU A 613 41.77 31.51 15.16
CA GLU A 613 41.77 31.26 16.62
C GLU A 613 43.14 31.23 17.28
N ALA A 614 44.21 31.66 16.57
CA ALA A 614 45.56 31.75 17.15
C ALA A 614 45.84 33.07 17.85
N GLU A 615 44.91 34.05 17.85
CA GLU A 615 45.05 35.37 18.45
C GLU A 615 43.94 35.71 19.49
N ALA A 616 43.38 34.73 20.16
CA ALA A 616 42.46 34.99 21.27
C ALA A 616 42.91 34.33 22.59
#